data_b48be74fa1046a8a06f3f6fe23aa00a9
#
_entry.id   b48be74fa1046a8a06f3f6fe23aa00a9
#
_cell.length_a   1.000
_cell.length_b   1.000
_cell.length_c   1.000
_cell.angle_alpha   90.00
_cell.angle_beta   90.00
_cell.angle_gamma   90.00
#
_symmetry.space_group_name_H-M   'P 1'
#
loop_
_entity.id
_entity.type
_entity.pdbx_description
1 polymer ?
#
loop_
_entity_poly.entity_id
_entity_poly.type
_entity_poly.pdbx_seq_one_letter_code
_entity_poly.pdbx_strand_id
1 'polypeptide(L)'
;MRIGAALRELHRSESALATELSRVSERYPKEQEVHHVAEDLAAWSRDHVRVIAEVAPRYRVDPAALESPEPSEEGRPELPGEGSDKEMALLADLRRLYRMSGGVALDWDLLGQGAQAVADPDLLSVAERCRPRSVRQMRWARGMLKALSPQILAT
;
A
#
# COMPACT_ATOMS: atom_id res chain seq x y z
N MET A 1 10.24 -0.31 24.40
CA MET A 1 9.33 0.52 23.57
C MET A 1 8.73 -0.33 22.45
N ARG A 2 7.50 -0.03 22.12
CA ARG A 2 6.75 -0.79 21.11
C ARG A 2 6.84 -0.22 19.69
N ILE A 3 7.71 0.75 19.48
CA ILE A 3 7.97 1.32 18.14
C ILE A 3 8.44 0.24 17.16
N GLY A 4 9.29 -0.67 17.62
CA GLY A 4 9.76 -1.77 16.77
C GLY A 4 8.63 -2.62 16.19
N ALA A 5 7.58 -2.89 16.98
CA ALA A 5 6.41 -3.62 16.51
C ALA A 5 5.66 -2.85 15.41
N ALA A 6 5.51 -1.54 15.58
CA ALA A 6 4.88 -0.68 14.58
C ALA A 6 5.70 -0.64 13.28
N LEU A 7 7.03 -0.58 13.39
CA LEU A 7 7.92 -0.64 12.22
C LEU A 7 7.81 -1.96 11.46
N ARG A 8 7.73 -3.08 12.17
CA ARG A 8 7.55 -4.40 11.55
C ARG A 8 6.24 -4.47 10.77
N GLU A 9 5.15 -4.03 11.38
CA GLU A 9 3.85 -4.06 10.71
C GLU A 9 3.81 -3.12 9.52
N LEU A 10 4.38 -1.94 9.64
CA LEU A 10 4.45 -0.98 8.53
C LEU A 10 5.30 -1.51 7.37
N HIS A 11 6.44 -2.13 7.67
CA HIS A 11 7.25 -2.80 6.65
C HIS A 11 6.44 -3.85 5.90
N ARG A 12 5.70 -4.66 6.64
CA ARG A 12 4.86 -5.71 6.08
C ARG A 12 3.75 -5.13 5.19
N SER A 13 3.02 -4.13 5.68
CA SER A 13 1.91 -3.54 4.94
C SER A 13 2.37 -2.78 3.69
N GLU A 14 3.49 -2.06 3.77
CA GLU A 14 4.07 -1.38 2.60
C GLU A 14 4.61 -2.39 1.57
N SER A 15 5.24 -3.46 2.03
CA SER A 15 5.72 -4.53 1.13
C SER A 15 4.56 -5.20 0.40
N ALA A 16 3.48 -5.50 1.11
CA ALA A 16 2.27 -6.08 0.53
C ALA A 16 1.63 -5.14 -0.51
N LEU A 17 1.59 -3.84 -0.20
CA LEU A 17 1.04 -2.83 -1.11
C LEU A 17 1.90 -2.71 -2.38
N ALA A 18 3.22 -2.68 -2.24
CA ALA A 18 4.14 -2.64 -3.39
C ALA A 18 3.91 -3.84 -4.32
N THR A 19 3.82 -5.03 -3.76
CA THR A 19 3.57 -6.26 -4.52
C THR A 19 2.22 -6.22 -5.23
N GLU A 20 1.17 -5.78 -4.55
CA GLU A 20 -0.17 -5.69 -5.13
C GLU A 20 -0.26 -4.64 -6.25
N LEU A 21 0.36 -3.48 -6.07
CA LEU A 21 0.42 -2.44 -7.10
C LEU A 21 1.13 -2.95 -8.36
N SER A 22 2.26 -3.63 -8.21
CA SER A 22 2.98 -4.22 -9.34
C SER A 22 2.16 -5.30 -10.04
N ARG A 23 1.46 -6.13 -9.26
CA ARG A 23 0.58 -7.18 -9.80
C ARG A 23 -0.56 -6.57 -10.63
N VAL A 24 -1.19 -5.51 -10.14
CA VAL A 24 -2.25 -4.81 -10.86
C VAL A 24 -1.72 -4.18 -12.14
N SER A 25 -0.56 -3.53 -12.09
CA SER A 25 0.08 -2.98 -13.28
C SER A 25 0.27 -4.05 -14.36
N GLU A 26 0.82 -5.20 -14.00
CA GLU A 26 1.09 -6.30 -14.94
C GLU A 26 -0.19 -6.94 -15.48
N ARG A 27 -1.24 -6.99 -14.67
CA ARG A 27 -2.51 -7.64 -15.06
C ARG A 27 -3.28 -6.84 -16.11
N TYR A 28 -3.12 -5.51 -16.14
CA TYR A 28 -3.91 -4.63 -17.00
C TYR A 28 -3.05 -3.81 -17.97
N PRO A 29 -2.27 -4.44 -18.85
CA PRO A 29 -1.37 -3.71 -19.75
C PRO A 29 -2.10 -2.84 -20.76
N LYS A 30 -3.37 -3.12 -21.05
CA LYS A 30 -4.18 -2.34 -21.99
C LYS A 30 -4.87 -1.15 -21.36
N GLU A 31 -4.98 -1.13 -20.04
CA GLU A 31 -5.49 0.00 -19.26
C GLU A 31 -4.31 0.91 -18.93
N GLN A 32 -4.00 1.83 -19.83
CA GLN A 32 -2.73 2.57 -19.79
C GLN A 32 -2.50 3.32 -18.49
N GLU A 33 -3.52 4.03 -18.00
CA GLU A 33 -3.38 4.76 -16.74
C GLU A 33 -3.14 3.81 -15.57
N VAL A 34 -3.90 2.74 -15.47
CA VAL A 34 -3.73 1.73 -14.41
C VAL A 34 -2.35 1.09 -14.51
N HIS A 35 -1.94 0.69 -15.71
CA HIS A 35 -0.66 0.03 -15.94
C HIS A 35 0.52 0.91 -15.50
N HIS A 36 0.56 2.15 -15.96
CA HIS A 36 1.69 3.04 -15.69
C HIS A 36 1.66 3.62 -14.28
N VAL A 37 0.51 4.10 -13.83
CA VAL A 37 0.42 4.74 -12.51
C VAL A 37 0.59 3.73 -11.38
N ALA A 38 0.00 2.53 -11.50
CA ALA A 38 0.17 1.51 -10.46
C ALA A 38 1.65 1.15 -10.27
N GLU A 39 2.43 1.05 -11.35
CA GLU A 39 3.88 0.78 -11.22
C GLU A 39 4.64 1.95 -10.59
N ASP A 40 4.29 3.19 -10.94
CA ASP A 40 4.88 4.37 -10.30
C ASP A 40 4.60 4.39 -8.80
N LEU A 41 3.36 4.06 -8.42
CA LEU A 41 2.97 3.99 -7.02
C LEU A 41 3.63 2.83 -6.28
N ALA A 42 3.86 1.71 -6.97
CA ALA A 42 4.62 0.58 -6.41
C ALA A 42 6.04 0.99 -6.07
N ALA A 43 6.66 1.80 -6.92
CA ALA A 43 8.00 2.33 -6.66
C ALA A 43 8.03 3.19 -5.39
N TRP A 44 6.99 3.96 -5.10
CA TRP A 44 6.89 4.72 -3.85
C TRP A 44 6.86 3.79 -2.63
N SER A 45 6.07 2.74 -2.68
CA SER A 45 6.00 1.77 -1.58
C SER A 45 7.31 1.02 -1.39
N ARG A 46 7.99 0.65 -2.46
CA ARG A 46 9.34 0.05 -2.37
C ARG A 46 10.35 1.00 -1.72
N ASP A 47 10.27 2.29 -2.02
CA ASP A 47 11.10 3.31 -1.38
C ASP A 47 10.81 3.40 0.12
N HIS A 48 9.55 3.39 0.50
CA HIS A 48 9.15 3.40 1.91
C HIS A 48 9.63 2.15 2.65
N VAL A 49 9.57 0.97 2.04
CA VAL A 49 10.10 -0.28 2.61
C VAL A 49 11.59 -0.14 2.92
N ARG A 50 12.36 0.44 2.01
CA ARG A 50 13.79 0.68 2.21
C ARG A 50 14.04 1.65 3.37
N VAL A 51 13.29 2.75 3.44
CA VAL A 51 13.43 3.74 4.52
C VAL A 51 13.11 3.11 5.88
N ILE A 52 12.07 2.29 5.96
CA ILE A 52 11.71 1.59 7.19
C ILE A 52 12.85 0.65 7.64
N ALA A 53 13.43 -0.09 6.70
CA ALA A 53 14.56 -0.99 7.00
C ALA A 53 15.78 -0.22 7.50
N GLU A 54 16.04 0.99 7.01
CA GLU A 54 17.13 1.85 7.46
C GLU A 54 16.92 2.35 8.91
N VAL A 55 15.67 2.60 9.30
CA VAL A 55 15.31 3.09 10.64
C VAL A 55 15.28 1.94 11.67
N ALA A 56 14.95 0.74 11.24
CA ALA A 56 14.66 -0.41 12.10
C ALA A 56 15.74 -0.69 13.17
N PRO A 57 17.06 -0.63 12.87
CA PRO A 57 18.08 -0.93 13.88
C PRO A 57 18.05 0.01 15.10
N ARG A 58 17.61 1.26 14.92
CA ARG A 58 17.50 2.23 16.02
C ARG A 58 16.50 1.78 17.10
N TYR A 59 15.59 0.89 16.74
CA TYR A 59 14.56 0.35 17.64
C TYR A 59 14.73 -1.15 17.85
N ARG A 60 15.96 -1.65 17.68
CA ARG A 60 16.36 -3.06 17.93
C ARG A 60 15.59 -4.04 17.04
N VAL A 61 15.24 -3.62 15.85
CA VAL A 61 14.68 -4.49 14.82
C VAL A 61 15.77 -4.79 13.81
N ASP A 62 16.09 -6.08 13.64
CA ASP A 62 17.05 -6.52 12.64
C ASP A 62 16.41 -6.41 11.26
N PRO A 63 16.97 -5.58 10.34
CA PRO A 63 16.42 -5.48 8.99
C PRO A 63 16.32 -6.83 8.27
N ALA A 64 17.23 -7.76 8.54
CA ALA A 64 17.20 -9.09 7.94
C ALA A 64 16.03 -9.95 8.43
N ALA A 65 15.44 -9.60 9.57
CA ALA A 65 14.29 -10.30 10.13
C ALA A 65 12.94 -9.70 9.68
N LEU A 66 12.96 -8.62 8.89
CA LEU A 66 11.74 -8.02 8.37
C LEU A 66 11.15 -8.89 7.27
N GLU A 67 9.86 -9.19 7.39
CA GLU A 67 9.16 -10.05 6.45
C GLU A 67 8.51 -9.25 5.33
N SER A 68 8.70 -9.73 4.10
CA SER A 68 7.91 -9.31 2.96
C SER A 68 6.89 -10.42 2.68
N PRO A 69 5.60 -10.17 2.92
CA PRO A 69 4.60 -11.22 2.72
C PRO A 69 4.53 -11.63 1.25
N GLU A 70 4.40 -12.94 1.03
CA GLU A 70 4.16 -13.47 -0.30
C GLU A 70 2.80 -12.98 -0.81
N PRO A 71 2.67 -12.76 -2.13
CA PRO A 71 1.37 -12.44 -2.71
C PRO A 71 0.38 -13.57 -2.37
N SER A 72 -0.75 -13.21 -1.80
CA SER A 72 -1.77 -14.19 -1.39
C SER A 72 -3.13 -13.79 -1.97
N GLU A 73 -3.80 -14.78 -2.54
CA GLU A 73 -5.21 -14.66 -2.91
C GLU A 73 -6.12 -14.90 -1.72
N GLU A 74 -5.59 -15.44 -0.62
CA GLU A 74 -6.37 -15.71 0.59
C GLU A 74 -6.88 -14.43 1.22
N GLY A 75 -8.16 -14.45 1.61
CA GLY A 75 -8.80 -13.30 2.23
C GLY A 75 -9.09 -12.14 1.28
N ARG A 76 -8.83 -12.30 -0.02
CA ARG A 76 -9.20 -11.32 -1.02
C ARG A 76 -10.71 -11.36 -1.25
N PRO A 77 -11.45 -10.28 -0.92
CA PRO A 77 -12.88 -10.29 -1.16
C PRO A 77 -13.16 -10.24 -2.66
N GLU A 78 -13.88 -11.25 -3.15
CA GLU A 78 -14.32 -11.29 -4.54
C GLU A 78 -15.62 -10.51 -4.72
N LEU A 79 -15.73 -9.78 -5.82
CA LEU A 79 -16.99 -9.24 -6.27
C LEU A 79 -17.71 -10.30 -7.11
N PRO A 80 -19.05 -10.38 -7.06
CA PRO A 80 -19.80 -11.31 -7.89
C PRO A 80 -19.45 -11.12 -9.38
N GLY A 81 -19.15 -12.22 -10.08
CA GLY A 81 -18.81 -12.19 -11.49
C GLY A 81 -17.36 -11.88 -11.82
N GLU A 82 -16.50 -11.69 -10.83
CA GLU A 82 -15.09 -11.33 -11.03
C GLU A 82 -14.31 -12.36 -11.82
N GLY A 83 -14.55 -13.65 -11.60
CA GLY A 83 -13.70 -14.73 -12.10
C GLY A 83 -13.52 -14.76 -13.62
N SER A 84 -14.56 -14.44 -14.40
CA SER A 84 -14.53 -14.46 -15.87
C SER A 84 -14.65 -13.09 -16.51
N ASP A 85 -14.88 -12.05 -15.71
CA ASP A 85 -15.13 -10.68 -16.16
C ASP A 85 -13.95 -9.79 -15.76
N LYS A 86 -13.13 -9.43 -16.75
CA LYS A 86 -11.95 -8.59 -16.52
C LYS A 86 -12.29 -7.21 -15.99
N GLU A 87 -13.43 -6.64 -16.38
CA GLU A 87 -13.84 -5.32 -15.91
C GLU A 87 -14.22 -5.38 -14.42
N MET A 88 -14.96 -6.41 -14.01
CA MET A 88 -15.26 -6.62 -12.60
C MET A 88 -14.00 -6.94 -11.79
N ALA A 89 -13.06 -7.70 -12.37
CA ALA A 89 -11.78 -7.95 -11.73
C ALA A 89 -10.98 -6.66 -11.51
N LEU A 90 -11.01 -5.75 -12.45
CA LEU A 90 -10.35 -4.44 -12.33
C LEU A 90 -10.96 -3.63 -11.18
N LEU A 91 -12.29 -3.58 -11.08
CA LEU A 91 -12.95 -2.90 -9.96
C LEU A 91 -12.56 -3.52 -8.62
N ALA A 92 -12.51 -4.86 -8.55
CA ALA A 92 -12.11 -5.57 -7.34
C ALA A 92 -10.66 -5.24 -6.95
N ASP A 93 -9.76 -5.21 -7.92
CA ASP A 93 -8.36 -4.86 -7.69
C ASP A 93 -8.19 -3.42 -7.21
N LEU A 94 -8.89 -2.46 -7.82
CA LEU A 94 -8.85 -1.06 -7.39
C LEU A 94 -9.42 -0.87 -5.98
N ARG A 95 -10.51 -1.58 -5.67
CA ARG A 95 -11.09 -1.58 -4.33
C ARG A 95 -10.11 -2.11 -3.29
N ARG A 96 -9.42 -3.20 -3.61
CA ARG A 96 -8.39 -3.76 -2.75
C ARG A 96 -7.23 -2.78 -2.54
N LEU A 97 -6.74 -2.14 -3.60
CA LEU A 97 -5.67 -1.13 -3.50
C LEU A 97 -6.07 0.04 -2.60
N TYR A 98 -7.30 0.50 -2.71
CA TYR A 98 -7.82 1.56 -1.83
C TYR A 98 -7.73 1.14 -0.35
N ARG A 99 -8.20 -0.06 -0.05
CA ARG A 99 -8.19 -0.58 1.33
C ARG A 99 -6.79 -0.77 1.86
N MET A 100 -5.89 -1.32 1.05
CA MET A 100 -4.50 -1.55 1.45
C MET A 100 -3.77 -0.22 1.68
N SER A 101 -3.89 0.72 0.76
CA SER A 101 -3.23 2.02 0.88
C SER A 101 -3.80 2.85 2.03
N GLY A 102 -5.10 2.75 2.29
CA GLY A 102 -5.73 3.38 3.46
C GLY A 102 -5.18 2.82 4.77
N GLY A 103 -5.01 1.50 4.84
CA GLY A 103 -4.39 0.84 5.99
C GLY A 103 -2.94 1.27 6.20
N VAL A 104 -2.17 1.38 5.12
CA VAL A 104 -0.78 1.85 5.17
C VAL A 104 -0.71 3.30 5.65
N ALA A 105 -1.60 4.17 5.17
CA ALA A 105 -1.65 5.56 5.63
C ALA A 105 -1.93 5.64 7.13
N LEU A 106 -2.83 4.79 7.63
CA LEU A 106 -3.12 4.70 9.06
C LEU A 106 -1.89 4.20 9.85
N ASP A 107 -1.16 3.23 9.30
CA ASP A 107 0.06 2.73 9.94
C ASP A 107 1.12 3.84 10.07
N TRP A 108 1.25 4.71 9.06
CA TRP A 108 2.11 5.89 9.15
C TRP A 108 1.63 6.88 10.20
N ASP A 109 0.32 7.06 10.37
CA ASP A 109 -0.25 7.90 11.43
C ASP A 109 0.13 7.35 12.82
N LEU A 110 -0.01 6.04 13.02
CA LEU A 110 0.36 5.40 14.28
C LEU A 110 1.84 5.59 14.58
N LEU A 111 2.69 5.39 13.59
CA LEU A 111 4.14 5.57 13.75
C LEU A 111 4.48 7.03 14.07
N GLY A 112 3.84 7.99 13.41
CA GLY A 112 4.03 9.40 13.66
C GLY A 112 3.65 9.81 15.08
N GLN A 113 2.52 9.29 15.58
CA GLN A 113 2.10 9.53 16.97
C GLN A 113 3.09 8.91 17.96
N GLY A 114 3.56 7.71 17.69
CA GLY A 114 4.59 7.07 18.51
C GLY A 114 5.91 7.85 18.51
N ALA A 115 6.33 8.36 17.37
CA ALA A 115 7.54 9.17 17.24
C ALA A 115 7.46 10.43 18.08
N GLN A 116 6.31 11.10 18.09
CA GLN A 116 6.09 12.27 18.97
C GLN A 116 6.17 11.88 20.44
N ALA A 117 5.54 10.78 20.81
CA ALA A 117 5.51 10.34 22.22
C ALA A 117 6.89 10.00 22.77
N VAL A 118 7.79 9.45 21.94
CA VAL A 118 9.16 9.10 22.36
C VAL A 118 10.16 10.23 22.03
N ALA A 119 9.67 11.35 21.55
CA ALA A 119 10.48 12.53 21.21
C ALA A 119 11.62 12.22 20.21
N ASP A 120 11.29 11.46 19.15
CA ASP A 120 12.23 11.16 18.05
C ASP A 120 11.84 11.99 16.81
N PRO A 121 12.46 13.17 16.63
CA PRO A 121 12.12 14.05 15.51
C PRO A 121 12.51 13.47 14.14
N ASP A 122 13.54 12.63 14.08
CA ASP A 122 13.96 12.01 12.83
C ASP A 122 12.92 10.99 12.36
N LEU A 123 12.40 10.17 13.28
CA LEU A 123 11.35 9.21 12.97
C LEU A 123 10.06 9.93 12.59
N LEU A 124 9.71 11.00 13.28
CA LEU A 124 8.54 11.82 12.96
C LEU A 124 8.67 12.40 11.54
N SER A 125 9.84 12.89 11.17
CA SER A 125 10.12 13.44 9.84
C SER A 125 9.92 12.38 8.75
N VAL A 126 10.35 11.14 9.00
CA VAL A 126 10.11 10.01 8.08
C VAL A 126 8.62 9.78 7.88
N ALA A 127 7.85 9.71 8.95
CA ALA A 127 6.40 9.50 8.88
C ALA A 127 5.70 10.63 8.12
N GLU A 128 6.06 11.88 8.39
CA GLU A 128 5.50 13.05 7.72
C GLU A 128 5.83 13.11 6.22
N ARG A 129 6.96 12.56 5.81
CA ARG A 129 7.37 12.49 4.42
C ARG A 129 6.66 11.36 3.66
N CYS A 130 6.50 10.21 4.29
CA CYS A 130 5.95 9.00 3.62
C CYS A 130 4.42 8.98 3.60
N ARG A 131 3.77 9.44 4.66
CA ARG A 131 2.30 9.40 4.77
C ARG A 131 1.57 10.07 3.60
N PRO A 132 1.96 11.28 3.13
CA PRO A 132 1.25 11.91 2.02
C PRO A 132 1.25 11.08 0.73
N ARG A 133 2.30 10.31 0.48
CA ARG A 133 2.37 9.40 -0.67
C ARG A 133 1.33 8.28 -0.54
N SER A 134 1.18 7.71 0.65
CA SER A 134 0.16 6.68 0.90
C SER A 134 -1.25 7.23 0.70
N VAL A 135 -1.51 8.46 1.13
CA VAL A 135 -2.79 9.14 0.89
C VAL A 135 -3.03 9.35 -0.60
N ARG A 136 -1.99 9.69 -1.37
CA ARG A 136 -2.09 9.83 -2.83
C ARG A 136 -2.39 8.50 -3.51
N GLN A 137 -1.75 7.42 -3.07
CA GLN A 137 -2.05 6.07 -3.57
C GLN A 137 -3.53 5.73 -3.34
N MET A 138 -4.04 6.00 -2.15
CA MET A 138 -5.44 5.78 -1.78
C MET A 138 -6.38 6.60 -2.66
N ARG A 139 -6.10 7.89 -2.84
CA ARG A 139 -6.92 8.80 -3.65
C ARG A 139 -6.94 8.38 -5.12
N TRP A 140 -5.81 7.94 -5.64
CA TRP A 140 -5.74 7.46 -7.02
C TRP A 140 -6.63 6.24 -7.22
N ALA A 141 -6.52 5.23 -6.36
CA ALA A 141 -7.34 4.02 -6.44
C ALA A 141 -8.83 4.35 -6.38
N ARG A 142 -9.22 5.24 -5.46
CA ARG A 142 -10.61 5.70 -5.34
C ARG A 142 -11.07 6.45 -6.58
N GLY A 143 -10.24 7.34 -7.11
CA GLY A 143 -10.56 8.11 -8.31
C GLY A 143 -10.78 7.23 -9.52
N MET A 144 -9.91 6.24 -9.73
CA MET A 144 -10.06 5.27 -10.81
C MET A 144 -11.32 4.43 -10.63
N LEU A 145 -11.59 3.97 -9.42
CA LEU A 145 -12.79 3.20 -9.12
C LEU A 145 -14.05 4.01 -9.46
N LYS A 146 -14.09 5.27 -9.04
CA LYS A 146 -15.23 6.16 -9.31
C LYS A 146 -15.40 6.47 -10.80
N ALA A 147 -14.30 6.62 -11.52
CA ALA A 147 -14.34 6.91 -12.95
C ALA A 147 -14.84 5.71 -13.78
N LEU A 148 -14.44 4.50 -13.39
CA LEU A 148 -14.73 3.28 -14.15
C LEU A 148 -16.05 2.61 -13.74
N SER A 149 -16.47 2.75 -12.48
CA SER A 149 -17.66 2.08 -11.96
C SER A 149 -18.94 2.33 -12.77
N PRO A 150 -19.27 3.57 -13.19
CA PRO A 150 -20.51 3.80 -13.93
C PRO A 150 -20.60 3.01 -15.23
N GLN A 151 -19.50 2.95 -15.97
CA GLN A 151 -19.46 2.22 -17.24
C GLN A 151 -19.54 0.71 -17.03
N ILE A 152 -18.77 0.20 -16.07
CA ILE A 152 -18.67 -1.24 -15.84
C ILE A 152 -19.96 -1.77 -15.23
N LEU A 153 -20.51 -1.08 -14.23
CA LEU A 153 -21.69 -1.57 -13.50
C LEU A 153 -23.00 -1.36 -14.26
N ALA A 154 -23.04 -0.41 -15.19
CA ALA A 154 -24.26 -0.10 -15.95
C ALA A 154 -24.40 -0.92 -17.24
N THR A 155 -23.40 -1.69 -17.61
CA THR A 155 -23.46 -2.63 -18.76
C THR A 155 -23.84 -4.08 -18.35
#